data_3382662c30c44b849bd169d3a24293bd
#
_entry.id   3382662c30c44b849bd169d3a24293bd
#
_cell.length_a   1.000
_cell.length_b   1.000
_cell.length_c   1.000
_cell.angle_alpha   90.00
_cell.angle_beta   90.00
_cell.angle_gamma   90.00
#
_symmetry.space_group_name_H-M   'P 1'
#
loop_
_entity.id
_entity.type
_entity.pdbx_description
1 polymer ?
#
loop_
_entity_poly.entity_id
_entity_poly.type
_entity_poly.pdbx_seq_one_letter_code
_entity_poly.pdbx_strand_id
1 'polypeptide(L)' 'MTAVRIDRWLWAARFFKTRSLAKSAVEGGKVHVDGKRVKPSKELRPGQTLEIRRGDLVQTVVVQELSQQR' A
#
# COMPACT_ATOMS: atom_id res chain seq x y z
N MET A 1 16.22 -9.38 1.24
CA MET A 1 15.45 -8.15 1.51
C MET A 1 14.01 -8.49 1.77
N THR A 2 13.50 -7.99 2.85
CA THR A 2 12.16 -8.36 3.29
C THR A 2 11.21 -7.17 3.40
N ALA A 3 11.64 -6.00 2.95
CA ALA A 3 10.82 -4.79 3.04
C ALA A 3 10.71 -4.12 1.68
N VAL A 4 9.53 -3.65 1.35
CA VAL A 4 9.23 -2.95 0.10
C VAL A 4 8.42 -1.70 0.43
N ARG A 5 8.73 -0.58 -0.23
CA ARG A 5 7.97 0.65 -0.04
C ARG A 5 6.51 0.42 -0.38
N ILE A 6 5.62 1.04 0.41
CA ILE A 6 4.19 0.85 0.25
C ILE A 6 3.69 1.30 -1.14
N ASP A 7 4.22 2.42 -1.66
CA ASP A 7 3.79 2.90 -2.97
C ASP A 7 4.13 1.89 -4.07
N ARG A 8 5.29 1.28 -3.99
CA ARG A 8 5.71 0.28 -4.97
C ARG A 8 4.92 -1.02 -4.80
N TRP A 9 4.68 -1.45 -3.57
CA TRP A 9 3.90 -2.66 -3.30
C TRP A 9 2.48 -2.54 -3.84
N LEU A 10 1.84 -1.38 -3.60
CA LEU A 10 0.48 -1.13 -4.08
C LEU A 10 0.40 -1.17 -5.60
N TRP A 11 1.40 -0.62 -6.27
CA TRP A 11 1.47 -0.69 -7.73
C TRP A 11 1.73 -2.13 -8.20
N ALA A 12 2.67 -2.83 -7.59
CA ALA A 12 3.03 -4.19 -7.98
C ALA A 12 1.86 -5.16 -7.76
N ALA A 13 1.08 -4.95 -6.71
CA ALA A 13 -0.10 -5.75 -6.42
C ALA A 13 -1.34 -5.33 -7.22
N ARG A 14 -1.19 -4.37 -8.12
CA ARG A 14 -2.22 -3.90 -9.05
C ARG A 14 -3.40 -3.19 -8.39
N PHE A 15 -3.19 -2.61 -7.22
CA PHE A 15 -4.21 -1.78 -6.60
C PHE A 15 -4.32 -0.42 -7.28
N PHE A 16 -3.24 0.04 -7.91
CA PHE A 16 -3.20 1.30 -8.65
C PHE A 16 -2.50 1.09 -9.98
N LYS A 17 -2.92 1.84 -10.99
CA LYS A 17 -2.37 1.71 -12.35
C LYS A 17 -0.93 2.18 -12.46
N THR A 18 -0.55 3.17 -11.65
CA THR A 18 0.81 3.72 -11.66
C THR A 18 1.31 3.90 -10.24
N ARG A 19 2.64 3.98 -10.08
CA ARG A 19 3.23 4.27 -8.79
C ARG A 19 2.87 5.67 -8.30
N SER A 20 2.71 6.61 -9.23
CA SER A 20 2.30 7.98 -8.89
C SER A 20 0.93 8.00 -8.24
N LEU A 21 -0.02 7.21 -8.78
CA LEU A 21 -1.34 7.11 -8.19
C LEU A 21 -1.29 6.48 -6.79
N ALA A 22 -0.48 5.44 -6.64
CA ALA A 22 -0.30 4.81 -5.34
C ALA A 22 0.29 5.79 -4.33
N LYS A 23 1.32 6.52 -4.74
CA LYS A 23 1.94 7.53 -3.89
C LYS A 23 0.94 8.60 -3.45
N SER A 24 0.15 9.11 -4.40
CA SER A 24 -0.86 10.13 -4.11
C SER A 24 -1.90 9.62 -3.14
N ALA A 25 -2.33 8.37 -3.28
CA ALA A 25 -3.32 7.78 -2.39
C ALA A 25 -2.79 7.68 -0.96
N VAL A 26 -1.53 7.28 -0.81
CA VAL A 26 -0.90 7.20 0.51
C VAL A 26 -0.75 8.59 1.13
N GLU A 27 -0.29 9.55 0.34
CA GLU A 27 -0.12 10.94 0.80
C GLU A 27 -1.46 11.56 1.20
N GLY A 28 -2.52 11.21 0.50
CA GLY A 28 -3.86 11.70 0.79
C GLY A 28 -4.55 11.03 1.98
N GLY A 29 -3.88 10.08 2.64
CA GLY A 29 -4.45 9.38 3.77
C GLY A 29 -5.47 8.32 3.41
N LYS A 30 -5.48 7.86 2.17
CA LYS A 30 -6.40 6.82 1.70
C LYS A 30 -5.91 5.41 1.98
N VAL A 31 -4.66 5.28 2.39
CA VAL A 31 -4.06 3.99 2.72
C VAL A 31 -3.49 4.06 4.12
N HIS A 32 -3.89 3.12 4.97
CA HIS A 32 -3.40 3.01 6.34
C HIS A 32 -2.73 1.67 6.54
N VAL A 33 -1.73 1.63 7.41
CA VAL A 33 -1.05 0.39 7.79
C VAL A 33 -1.29 0.16 9.27
N ASP A 34 -1.89 -0.97 9.61
CA ASP A 34 -2.26 -1.31 10.98
C ASP A 34 -3.06 -0.18 11.65
N GLY A 35 -3.94 0.44 10.87
CA GLY A 35 -4.82 1.51 11.35
C GLY A 35 -4.19 2.88 11.42
N LYS A 36 -2.94 3.05 10.97
CA LYS A 36 -2.23 4.33 11.06
C LYS A 36 -1.93 4.90 9.69
N ARG A 37 -2.00 6.22 9.60
CA ARG A 37 -1.58 6.93 8.40
C ARG A 37 -0.06 6.83 8.25
N VAL A 38 0.41 6.64 7.02
CA VAL A 38 1.83 6.46 6.74
C VAL A 38 2.26 7.32 5.56
N LYS A 39 3.58 7.41 5.36
CA LYS A 39 4.16 8.09 4.20
C LYS A 39 4.37 7.09 3.06
N PRO A 40 4.45 7.57 1.80
CA PRO A 40 4.68 6.68 0.65
C PRO A 40 5.96 5.87 0.74
N SER A 41 6.94 6.35 1.50
CA SER A 41 8.21 5.64 1.68
C SER A 41 8.16 4.58 2.78
N LYS A 42 7.01 4.44 3.45
CA LYS A 42 6.85 3.42 4.49
C LYS A 42 7.17 2.05 3.94
N GLU A 43 8.06 1.34 4.60
CA GLU A 43 8.40 -0.02 4.23
C GLU A 43 7.42 -1.01 4.85
N LEU A 44 6.93 -1.93 4.02
CA LEU A 44 6.00 -2.96 4.46
C LEU A 44 6.74 -4.24 4.83
N ARG A 45 6.13 -5.00 5.73
CA ARG A 45 6.63 -6.32 6.13
C ARG A 45 5.49 -7.32 6.06
N PRO A 46 5.79 -8.61 5.81
CA PRO A 46 4.74 -9.62 5.82
C PRO A 46 3.98 -9.63 7.15
N GLY A 47 2.68 -9.83 7.07
CA GLY A 47 1.81 -9.84 8.24
C GLY A 47 1.15 -8.53 8.57
N GLN A 48 1.60 -7.43 7.97
CA GLN A 48 0.96 -6.13 8.20
C GLN A 48 -0.37 -6.04 7.46
N THR A 49 -1.29 -5.30 8.03
CA THR A 49 -2.63 -5.13 7.47
C THR A 49 -2.75 -3.74 6.85
N LEU A 50 -3.18 -3.68 5.61
CA LEU A 50 -3.43 -2.43 4.90
C LEU A 50 -4.92 -2.20 4.76
N GLU A 51 -5.32 -0.95 4.94
CA GLU A 51 -6.66 -0.48 4.62
C GLU A 51 -6.54 0.48 3.45
N ILE A 52 -7.20 0.15 2.35
CA ILE A 52 -7.13 0.94 1.12
C ILE A 52 -8.52 1.48 0.82
N ARG A 53 -8.65 2.80 0.85
CA ARG A 53 -9.92 3.46 0.56
C ARG A 53 -9.95 3.87 -0.92
N ARG A 54 -10.97 3.43 -1.63
CA ARG A 54 -11.21 3.83 -3.01
C ARG A 54 -12.68 4.18 -3.17
N GLY A 55 -12.96 5.49 -3.27
CA GLY A 55 -14.33 5.97 -3.28
C GLY A 55 -15.01 5.64 -1.95
N ASP A 56 -16.15 4.96 -2.02
CA ASP A 56 -16.90 4.58 -0.84
C ASP A 56 -16.49 3.22 -0.26
N LEU A 57 -15.53 2.56 -0.91
CA LEU A 57 -15.10 1.23 -0.49
C LEU A 57 -13.82 1.31 0.31
N VAL A 58 -13.77 0.54 1.40
CA VAL A 58 -12.54 0.33 2.15
C VAL A 58 -12.19 -1.14 2.05
N GLN A 59 -11.02 -1.41 1.48
CA GLN A 59 -10.54 -2.77 1.28
C GLN A 59 -9.43 -3.06 2.29
N THR A 60 -9.56 -4.17 3.01
CA THR A 60 -8.56 -4.59 3.97
C THR A 60 -7.79 -5.77 3.41
N VAL A 61 -6.47 -5.67 3.36
CA VAL A 61 -5.60 -6.73 2.85
C VAL A 61 -4.44 -6.96 3.81
N VAL A 62 -3.99 -8.21 3.87
CA VAL A 62 -2.83 -8.58 4.67
C VAL A 62 -1.66 -8.80 3.72
N VAL A 63 -0.52 -8.21 4.03
CA VAL A 63 0.68 -8.36 3.23
C VAL A 63 1.22 -9.78 3.44
N GLN A 64 1.23 -10.58 2.39
CA GLN A 64 1.78 -11.94 2.45
C GLN A 64 3.11 -12.03 1.73
N GLU A 65 3.20 -11.39 0.57
CA GLU A 65 4.42 -11.40 -0.23
C GLU A 65 4.84 -9.98 -0.54
N LEU A 66 6.14 -9.76 -0.61
CA LEU A 66 6.71 -8.46 -0.91
C LEU A 66 7.26 -8.44 -2.33
N SER A 67 6.35 -8.47 -3.30
CA SER A 67 6.72 -8.38 -4.70
C SER A 67 6.98 -6.93 -5.09
N GLN A 68 8.04 -6.70 -5.86
CA GLN A 68 8.35 -5.40 -6.42
C GLN A 68 8.04 -5.33 -7.91
N GLN A 69 7.55 -6.41 -8.48
CA GLN A 69 7.23 -6.50 -9.89
C GLN A 69 5.72 -6.70 -10.06
N ARG A 70 5.19 -6.04 -11.08
CA ARG A 70 3.79 -6.11 -11.38
C ARG A 70 3.39 -7.31 -12.26
#